data_d394516b57a98f617779fe417ee64144
#
_entry.id   d394516b57a98f617779fe417ee64144
#
_cell.length_a   1.000
_cell.length_b   1.000
_cell.length_c   1.000
_cell.angle_alpha   90.00
_cell.angle_beta   90.00
_cell.angle_gamma   90.00
#
_symmetry.space_group_name_H-M   'P 1'
#
loop_
_entity.id
_entity.type
_entity.pdbx_description
1 polymer ?
#
loop_
_entity_poly.entity_id
_entity_poly.type
_entity_poly.pdbx_seq_one_letter_code
_entity_poly.pdbx_strand_id
1 'polypeptide(L)'
;MTFFASRVASTAVGVALVLTATPIPATADVPSPLFALVDAAAQRLQTADPVAASKWTTGGSIEDHAREQQVIDAVTAQASQHGVDDGYVQRVFRDQISATVGVEYGRFSEWKLDPASAPTAAPNLSESRTTIDGLNRTMVDEIAAQWDSLHSPGCVADLEAARSAVVGTRNLDPLYQRGLMFATGSYCQ
;
A
#
# COMPACT_ATOMS: atom_id res chain seq x y z
N MET A 1 29.31 78.80 -48.80
CA MET A 1 27.94 78.30 -48.63
C MET A 1 28.05 76.93 -47.94
N THR A 2 27.90 76.94 -46.63
CA THR A 2 28.11 75.80 -45.74
C THR A 2 26.73 75.38 -45.20
N PHE A 3 26.29 74.17 -45.53
CA PHE A 3 25.03 73.59 -45.02
C PHE A 3 25.33 72.76 -43.76
N PHE A 4 24.79 73.20 -42.63
CA PHE A 4 24.77 72.44 -41.39
C PHE A 4 23.59 71.43 -41.42
N ALA A 5 23.88 70.17 -41.32
CA ALA A 5 22.87 69.12 -41.15
C ALA A 5 22.75 68.80 -39.65
N SER A 6 21.61 69.13 -39.06
CA SER A 6 21.25 68.76 -37.69
C SER A 6 20.79 67.32 -37.59
N ARG A 7 21.50 66.52 -36.77
CA ARG A 7 21.09 65.14 -36.45
C ARG A 7 20.25 65.17 -35.19
N VAL A 8 18.98 64.72 -35.30
CA VAL A 8 18.10 64.51 -34.17
C VAL A 8 18.31 63.07 -33.66
N ALA A 9 18.78 62.92 -32.46
CA ALA A 9 18.92 61.60 -31.80
C ALA A 9 17.61 61.25 -31.10
N SER A 10 16.94 60.19 -31.58
CA SER A 10 15.79 59.62 -30.92
C SER A 10 16.22 58.58 -29.88
N THR A 11 16.04 58.86 -28.63
CA THR A 11 16.21 57.89 -27.51
C THR A 11 14.94 57.05 -27.35
N ALA A 12 15.02 55.78 -27.70
CA ALA A 12 13.97 54.80 -27.42
C ALA A 12 14.14 54.30 -25.97
N VAL A 13 13.16 54.61 -25.11
CA VAL A 13 13.07 54.05 -23.76
C VAL A 13 12.38 52.70 -23.86
N GLY A 14 13.15 51.65 -23.70
CA GLY A 14 12.62 50.26 -23.61
C GLY A 14 12.11 49.99 -22.19
N VAL A 15 10.82 49.82 -22.03
CA VAL A 15 10.23 49.35 -20.78
C VAL A 15 10.38 47.80 -20.72
N ALA A 16 11.28 47.31 -19.87
CA ALA A 16 11.42 45.89 -19.59
C ALA A 16 10.34 45.45 -18.62
N LEU A 17 9.41 44.64 -19.12
CA LEU A 17 8.40 44.01 -18.30
C LEU A 17 9.04 42.85 -17.54
N VAL A 18 9.31 42.98 -16.26
CA VAL A 18 9.80 41.91 -15.37
C VAL A 18 8.58 41.08 -14.95
N LEU A 19 8.39 39.93 -15.58
CA LEU A 19 7.43 38.92 -15.14
C LEU A 19 7.98 38.25 -13.87
N THR A 20 7.50 38.66 -12.71
CA THR A 20 7.76 37.97 -11.44
C THR A 20 6.88 36.72 -11.41
N ALA A 21 7.46 35.52 -11.67
CA ALA A 21 6.82 34.26 -11.40
C ALA A 21 6.68 34.11 -9.87
N THR A 22 5.47 34.23 -9.35
CA THR A 22 5.17 33.85 -7.95
C THR A 22 5.30 32.35 -7.81
N PRO A 23 6.12 31.83 -6.86
CA PRO A 23 6.14 30.38 -6.61
C PRO A 23 4.75 29.97 -6.12
N ILE A 24 4.12 29.03 -6.83
CA ILE A 24 2.92 28.34 -6.35
C ILE A 24 3.37 27.55 -5.12
N PRO A 25 2.77 27.76 -3.92
CA PRO A 25 3.09 26.93 -2.78
C PRO A 25 2.79 25.48 -3.17
N ALA A 26 3.79 24.59 -3.04
CA ALA A 26 3.56 23.17 -3.11
C ALA A 26 2.55 22.84 -1.98
N THR A 27 1.32 22.48 -2.34
CA THR A 27 0.37 21.91 -1.40
C THR A 27 1.07 20.67 -0.85
N ALA A 28 1.36 20.63 0.45
CA ALA A 28 1.78 19.40 1.10
C ALA A 28 0.70 18.36 0.78
N ASP A 29 1.08 17.29 0.10
CA ASP A 29 0.18 16.18 -0.18
C ASP A 29 -0.37 15.69 1.17
N VAL A 30 -1.65 15.94 1.42
CA VAL A 30 -2.34 15.34 2.57
C VAL A 30 -2.37 13.85 2.28
N PRO A 31 -1.80 13.01 3.15
CA PRO A 31 -1.84 11.57 2.95
C PRO A 31 -3.29 11.11 2.74
N SER A 32 -3.50 10.15 1.81
CA SER A 32 -4.81 9.55 1.62
C SER A 32 -5.40 9.08 2.96
N PRO A 33 -6.69 9.25 3.21
CA PRO A 33 -7.34 8.75 4.43
C PRO A 33 -7.16 7.23 4.57
N LEU A 34 -6.98 6.50 3.47
CA LEU A 34 -6.79 5.05 3.46
C LEU A 34 -5.33 4.63 3.64
N PHE A 35 -4.38 5.57 3.81
CA PHE A 35 -2.96 5.24 3.90
C PHE A 35 -2.66 4.24 5.03
N ALA A 36 -3.17 4.49 6.24
CA ALA A 36 -2.90 3.64 7.40
C ALA A 36 -3.44 2.21 7.23
N LEU A 37 -4.64 2.07 6.66
CA LEU A 37 -5.23 0.76 6.35
C LEU A 37 -4.39 0.01 5.31
N VAL A 38 -4.03 0.65 4.20
CA VAL A 38 -3.24 0.03 3.12
C VAL A 38 -1.82 -0.29 3.60
N ASP A 39 -1.24 0.54 4.46
CA ASP A 39 0.06 0.29 5.07
C ASP A 39 0.05 -0.93 6.01
N ALA A 40 -0.99 -1.08 6.83
CA ALA A 40 -1.18 -2.27 7.66
C ALA A 40 -1.37 -3.54 6.80
N ALA A 41 -2.12 -3.45 5.71
CA ALA A 41 -2.29 -4.53 4.76
C ALA A 41 -0.96 -4.95 4.10
N ALA A 42 -0.13 -3.98 3.72
CA ALA A 42 1.20 -4.24 3.16
C ALA A 42 2.15 -4.88 4.19
N GLN A 43 2.16 -4.40 5.44
CA GLN A 43 2.93 -5.01 6.51
C GLN A 43 2.52 -6.46 6.74
N ARG A 44 1.20 -6.72 6.77
CA ARG A 44 0.68 -8.06 6.92
C ARG A 44 1.10 -8.95 5.75
N LEU A 45 1.08 -8.42 4.53
CA LEU A 45 1.54 -9.14 3.35
C LEU A 45 3.04 -9.47 3.43
N GLN A 46 3.88 -8.56 3.96
CA GLN A 46 5.32 -8.79 4.15
C GLN A 46 5.64 -9.90 5.15
N THR A 47 4.68 -10.31 6.00
CA THR A 47 4.86 -11.52 6.84
C THR A 47 4.88 -12.81 6.04
N ALA A 48 4.54 -12.79 4.74
CA ALA A 48 4.61 -13.96 3.88
C ALA A 48 6.04 -14.52 3.75
N ASP A 49 7.08 -13.67 3.72
CA ASP A 49 8.47 -14.13 3.61
C ASP A 49 8.90 -15.03 4.78
N PRO A 50 8.81 -14.60 6.06
CA PRO A 50 9.17 -15.47 7.18
C PRO A 50 8.25 -16.68 7.32
N VAL A 51 6.96 -16.58 6.97
CA VAL A 51 6.03 -17.71 6.99
C VAL A 51 6.39 -18.73 5.91
N ALA A 52 6.63 -18.29 4.68
CA ALA A 52 7.09 -19.14 3.59
C ALA A 52 8.41 -19.82 3.92
N ALA A 53 9.38 -19.09 4.47
CA ALA A 53 10.67 -19.64 4.88
C ALA A 53 10.51 -20.74 5.94
N SER A 54 9.65 -20.55 6.93
CA SER A 54 9.33 -21.56 7.94
C SER A 54 8.70 -22.81 7.29
N LYS A 55 7.72 -22.64 6.41
CA LYS A 55 7.05 -23.74 5.69
C LYS A 55 8.02 -24.48 4.75
N TRP A 56 8.88 -23.75 4.05
CA TRP A 56 9.90 -24.33 3.16
C TRP A 56 10.84 -25.25 3.92
N THR A 57 11.37 -24.79 5.03
CA THR A 57 12.39 -25.52 5.80
C THR A 57 11.81 -26.67 6.61
N THR A 58 10.52 -26.60 7.00
CA THR A 58 9.85 -27.67 7.76
C THR A 58 9.04 -28.63 6.90
N GLY A 59 8.88 -28.36 5.60
CA GLY A 59 8.00 -29.13 4.70
C GLY A 59 6.51 -28.88 4.97
N GLY A 60 6.14 -27.76 5.61
CA GLY A 60 4.76 -27.41 5.88
C GLY A 60 3.99 -26.99 4.62
N SER A 61 2.67 -27.21 4.62
CA SER A 61 1.78 -26.75 3.55
C SER A 61 1.68 -25.22 3.54
N ILE A 62 1.63 -24.61 2.34
CA ILE A 62 1.39 -23.16 2.20
C ILE A 62 -0.03 -22.83 2.67
N GLU A 63 -1.03 -23.60 2.26
CA GLU A 63 -2.41 -23.42 2.70
C GLU A 63 -2.65 -24.10 4.06
N ASP A 64 -3.24 -23.34 4.99
CA ASP A 64 -3.63 -23.80 6.33
C ASP A 64 -5.09 -23.33 6.58
N HIS A 65 -6.02 -24.03 5.99
CA HIS A 65 -7.44 -23.66 6.02
C HIS A 65 -7.99 -23.54 7.44
N ALA A 66 -7.46 -24.34 8.40
CA ALA A 66 -7.88 -24.23 9.80
C ALA A 66 -7.42 -22.88 10.40
N ARG A 67 -6.20 -22.47 10.11
CA ARG A 67 -5.69 -21.16 10.56
C ARG A 67 -6.36 -20.00 9.84
N GLU A 68 -6.61 -20.12 8.55
CA GLU A 68 -7.33 -19.14 7.76
C GLU A 68 -8.72 -18.88 8.36
N GLN A 69 -9.46 -19.94 8.69
CA GLN A 69 -10.78 -19.81 9.30
C GLN A 69 -10.72 -19.16 10.69
N GLN A 70 -9.72 -19.51 11.50
CA GLN A 70 -9.50 -18.84 12.80
C GLN A 70 -9.29 -17.33 12.65
N VAL A 71 -8.55 -16.90 11.62
CA VAL A 71 -8.36 -15.47 11.32
C VAL A 71 -9.70 -14.83 10.96
N ILE A 72 -10.47 -15.44 10.05
CA ILE A 72 -11.77 -14.91 9.61
C ILE A 72 -12.73 -14.79 10.80
N ASP A 73 -12.81 -15.80 11.66
CA ASP A 73 -13.67 -15.77 12.86
C ASP A 73 -13.27 -14.64 13.81
N ALA A 74 -11.97 -14.47 14.06
CA ALA A 74 -11.45 -13.44 14.95
C ALA A 74 -11.72 -12.01 14.43
N VAL A 75 -11.47 -11.75 13.16
CA VAL A 75 -11.68 -10.41 12.57
C VAL A 75 -13.16 -10.08 12.43
N THR A 76 -14.01 -11.07 12.17
CA THR A 76 -15.47 -10.90 12.15
C THR A 76 -15.99 -10.53 13.53
N ALA A 77 -15.54 -11.24 14.57
CA ALA A 77 -15.92 -10.94 15.95
C ALA A 77 -15.49 -9.52 16.39
N GLN A 78 -14.33 -9.05 15.95
CA GLN A 78 -13.88 -7.68 16.20
C GLN A 78 -14.71 -6.67 15.41
N ALA A 79 -14.97 -6.92 14.12
CA ALA A 79 -15.80 -6.06 13.26
C ALA A 79 -17.19 -5.81 13.88
N SER A 80 -17.82 -6.86 14.38
CA SER A 80 -19.12 -6.79 15.07
C SER A 80 -19.07 -5.86 16.29
N GLN A 81 -17.94 -5.82 17.04
CA GLN A 81 -17.75 -4.92 18.18
C GLN A 81 -17.66 -3.45 17.76
N HIS A 82 -17.18 -3.17 16.56
CA HIS A 82 -17.12 -1.84 15.97
C HIS A 82 -18.39 -1.46 15.17
N GLY A 83 -19.36 -2.37 15.06
CA GLY A 83 -20.57 -2.14 14.24
C GLY A 83 -20.30 -2.14 12.74
N VAL A 84 -19.18 -2.72 12.31
CA VAL A 84 -18.79 -2.88 10.90
C VAL A 84 -19.46 -4.12 10.32
N ASP A 85 -19.86 -4.09 9.05
CA ASP A 85 -20.47 -5.23 8.36
C ASP A 85 -19.54 -6.44 8.31
N ASP A 86 -20.00 -7.55 8.86
CA ASP A 86 -19.24 -8.80 8.96
C ASP A 86 -18.88 -9.35 7.57
N GLY A 87 -19.80 -9.27 6.60
CA GLY A 87 -19.59 -9.74 5.24
C GLY A 87 -18.52 -8.93 4.50
N TYR A 88 -18.47 -7.62 4.76
CA TYR A 88 -17.42 -6.74 4.22
C TYR A 88 -16.05 -7.17 4.74
N VAL A 89 -15.89 -7.30 6.07
CA VAL A 89 -14.62 -7.68 6.67
C VAL A 89 -14.18 -9.06 6.23
N GLN A 90 -15.09 -10.02 6.14
CA GLN A 90 -14.77 -11.35 5.63
C GLN A 90 -14.23 -11.31 4.19
N ARG A 91 -14.80 -10.51 3.29
CA ARG A 91 -14.29 -10.36 1.92
C ARG A 91 -12.89 -9.78 1.91
N VAL A 92 -12.68 -8.67 2.61
CA VAL A 92 -11.38 -7.99 2.75
C VAL A 92 -10.30 -8.96 3.24
N PHE A 93 -10.59 -9.73 4.28
CA PHE A 93 -9.60 -10.65 4.85
C PHE A 93 -9.40 -11.92 4.03
N ARG A 94 -10.40 -12.38 3.26
CA ARG A 94 -10.19 -13.45 2.28
C ARG A 94 -9.25 -13.02 1.16
N ASP A 95 -9.40 -11.81 0.64
CA ASP A 95 -8.48 -11.27 -0.35
C ASP A 95 -7.06 -11.13 0.22
N GLN A 96 -6.94 -10.64 1.45
CA GLN A 96 -5.66 -10.49 2.13
C GLN A 96 -4.97 -11.86 2.37
N ILE A 97 -5.70 -12.89 2.77
CA ILE A 97 -5.19 -14.26 2.94
C ILE A 97 -4.76 -14.81 1.58
N SER A 98 -5.61 -14.73 0.57
CA SER A 98 -5.31 -15.22 -0.78
C SER A 98 -4.09 -14.54 -1.39
N ALA A 99 -3.93 -13.22 -1.18
CA ALA A 99 -2.73 -12.50 -1.60
C ALA A 99 -1.47 -13.01 -0.90
N THR A 100 -1.54 -13.27 0.42
CA THR A 100 -0.42 -13.82 1.21
C THR A 100 -0.02 -15.20 0.69
N VAL A 101 -0.99 -16.09 0.46
CA VAL A 101 -0.78 -17.41 -0.14
C VAL A 101 -0.12 -17.30 -1.52
N GLY A 102 -0.58 -16.35 -2.35
CA GLY A 102 0.01 -16.09 -3.66
C GLY A 102 1.49 -15.65 -3.58
N VAL A 103 1.84 -14.81 -2.59
CA VAL A 103 3.23 -14.40 -2.35
C VAL A 103 4.07 -15.60 -1.87
N GLU A 104 3.56 -16.42 -0.95
CA GLU A 104 4.26 -17.62 -0.47
C GLU A 104 4.55 -18.60 -1.62
N TYR A 105 3.60 -18.85 -2.53
CA TYR A 105 3.83 -19.65 -3.73
C TYR A 105 4.86 -19.03 -4.66
N GLY A 106 4.86 -17.70 -4.82
CA GLY A 106 5.89 -16.98 -5.57
C GLY A 106 7.29 -17.24 -5.00
N ARG A 107 7.47 -17.10 -3.68
CA ARG A 107 8.75 -17.39 -3.01
C ARG A 107 9.17 -18.86 -3.16
N PHE A 108 8.24 -19.79 -3.02
CA PHE A 108 8.53 -21.22 -3.24
C PHE A 108 8.99 -21.49 -4.68
N SER A 109 8.38 -20.82 -5.66
CA SER A 109 8.80 -20.92 -7.06
C SER A 109 10.20 -20.38 -7.27
N GLU A 110 10.51 -19.19 -6.71
CA GLU A 110 11.86 -18.59 -6.77
C GLU A 110 12.92 -19.53 -6.17
N TRP A 111 12.68 -20.06 -4.97
CA TRP A 111 13.63 -20.97 -4.29
C TRP A 111 13.80 -22.32 -4.98
N LYS A 112 12.79 -22.78 -5.71
CA LYS A 112 12.93 -23.99 -6.55
C LYS A 112 13.78 -23.75 -7.80
N LEU A 113 13.70 -22.55 -8.37
CA LEU A 113 14.45 -22.18 -9.58
C LEU A 113 15.87 -21.72 -9.24
N ASP A 114 16.07 -21.14 -8.07
CA ASP A 114 17.36 -20.72 -7.52
C ASP A 114 17.53 -21.26 -6.09
N PRO A 115 17.96 -22.52 -5.92
CA PRO A 115 18.15 -23.13 -4.60
C PRO A 115 19.19 -22.43 -3.72
N ALA A 116 20.10 -21.63 -4.32
CA ALA A 116 21.09 -20.89 -3.54
C ALA A 116 20.47 -19.72 -2.77
N SER A 117 19.34 -19.20 -3.22
CA SER A 117 18.57 -18.13 -2.55
C SER A 117 17.59 -18.67 -1.50
N ALA A 118 17.39 -19.99 -1.43
CA ALA A 118 16.43 -20.59 -0.52
C ALA A 118 16.85 -20.45 0.96
N PRO A 119 15.91 -20.22 1.89
CA PRO A 119 16.23 -20.12 3.30
C PRO A 119 16.75 -21.46 3.84
N THR A 120 17.80 -21.40 4.66
CA THR A 120 18.41 -22.57 5.30
C THR A 120 18.01 -22.75 6.76
N ALA A 121 17.33 -21.76 7.35
CA ALA A 121 16.82 -21.78 8.72
C ALA A 121 15.34 -21.42 8.75
N ALA A 122 14.59 -22.07 9.64
CA ALA A 122 13.19 -21.78 9.88
C ALA A 122 13.04 -20.57 10.82
N PRO A 123 12.43 -19.46 10.38
CA PRO A 123 11.98 -18.42 11.29
C PRO A 123 10.91 -18.95 12.28
N ASN A 124 10.78 -18.26 13.40
CA ASN A 124 9.78 -18.62 14.41
C ASN A 124 8.36 -18.29 13.92
N LEU A 125 7.62 -19.30 13.53
CA LEU A 125 6.24 -19.16 13.03
C LEU A 125 5.29 -18.56 14.07
N SER A 126 5.53 -18.78 15.38
CA SER A 126 4.72 -18.21 16.44
C SER A 126 4.86 -16.66 16.49
N GLU A 127 6.07 -16.13 16.27
CA GLU A 127 6.30 -14.69 16.21
C GLU A 127 5.59 -14.07 15.00
N SER A 128 5.70 -14.71 13.84
CA SER A 128 4.98 -14.28 12.64
C SER A 128 3.46 -14.26 12.86
N ARG A 129 2.91 -15.28 13.52
CA ARG A 129 1.47 -15.33 13.86
C ARG A 129 1.06 -14.21 14.81
N THR A 130 1.87 -13.90 15.82
CA THR A 130 1.63 -12.78 16.74
C THR A 130 1.59 -11.44 16.00
N THR A 131 2.53 -11.23 15.08
CA THR A 131 2.58 -10.03 14.24
C THR A 131 1.35 -9.95 13.34
N ILE A 132 0.97 -11.04 12.67
CA ILE A 132 -0.23 -11.13 11.83
C ILE A 132 -1.48 -10.79 12.64
N ASP A 133 -1.64 -11.35 13.83
CA ASP A 133 -2.81 -11.11 14.68
C ASP A 133 -2.87 -9.65 15.17
N GLY A 134 -1.72 -9.01 15.40
CA GLY A 134 -1.64 -7.58 15.68
C GLY A 134 -2.10 -6.74 14.49
N LEU A 135 -1.59 -7.04 13.31
CA LEU A 135 -1.95 -6.33 12.08
C LEU A 135 -3.40 -6.55 11.67
N ASN A 136 -3.96 -7.74 11.91
CA ASN A 136 -5.37 -8.01 11.69
C ASN A 136 -6.25 -7.05 12.52
N ARG A 137 -5.91 -6.86 13.81
CA ARG A 137 -6.61 -5.91 14.68
C ARG A 137 -6.52 -4.48 14.16
N THR A 138 -5.30 -4.04 13.81
CA THR A 138 -5.10 -2.71 13.23
C THR A 138 -5.93 -2.51 11.95
N MET A 139 -5.97 -3.49 11.06
CA MET A 139 -6.78 -3.39 9.84
C MET A 139 -8.28 -3.27 10.13
N VAL A 140 -8.81 -4.01 11.09
CA VAL A 140 -10.24 -3.90 11.48
C VAL A 140 -10.53 -2.53 12.09
N ASP A 141 -9.63 -2.02 12.97
CA ASP A 141 -9.76 -0.69 13.56
C ASP A 141 -9.73 0.41 12.50
N GLU A 142 -8.83 0.30 11.51
CA GLU A 142 -8.73 1.24 10.40
C GLU A 142 -9.95 1.16 9.46
N ILE A 143 -10.48 -0.04 9.19
CA ILE A 143 -11.73 -0.21 8.42
C ILE A 143 -12.88 0.53 9.13
N ALA A 144 -13.00 0.38 10.45
CA ALA A 144 -14.02 1.06 11.23
C ALA A 144 -13.83 2.59 11.19
N ALA A 145 -12.59 3.07 11.36
CA ALA A 145 -12.27 4.49 11.35
C ALA A 145 -12.50 5.16 9.98
N GLN A 146 -12.30 4.43 8.88
CA GLN A 146 -12.40 4.92 7.52
C GLN A 146 -13.68 4.45 6.80
N TRP A 147 -14.67 3.98 7.56
CA TRP A 147 -15.89 3.40 6.98
C TRP A 147 -16.55 4.29 5.92
N ASP A 148 -16.71 5.57 6.22
CA ASP A 148 -17.31 6.54 5.30
C ASP A 148 -16.44 6.74 4.04
N SER A 149 -15.12 6.79 4.20
CA SER A 149 -14.18 6.92 3.07
C SER A 149 -14.23 5.71 2.16
N LEU A 150 -14.32 4.50 2.72
CA LEU A 150 -14.41 3.22 2.00
C LEU A 150 -15.72 3.10 1.18
N HIS A 151 -16.78 3.80 1.58
CA HIS A 151 -18.09 3.79 0.92
C HIS A 151 -18.38 5.11 0.16
N SER A 152 -17.37 6.00 0.05
CA SER A 152 -17.51 7.26 -0.67
C SER A 152 -17.28 7.11 -2.17
N PRO A 153 -17.81 7.99 -3.01
CA PRO A 153 -17.47 8.05 -4.43
C PRO A 153 -15.97 8.31 -4.69
N GLY A 154 -15.24 8.84 -3.71
CA GLY A 154 -13.80 9.11 -3.77
C GLY A 154 -12.92 7.92 -3.44
N CYS A 155 -13.48 6.83 -2.90
CA CYS A 155 -12.73 5.69 -2.38
C CYS A 155 -11.67 5.15 -3.34
N VAL A 156 -12.01 4.97 -4.61
CA VAL A 156 -11.07 4.42 -5.61
C VAL A 156 -9.84 5.32 -5.78
N ALA A 157 -10.04 6.64 -5.84
CA ALA A 157 -8.94 7.59 -5.96
C ALA A 157 -8.06 7.62 -4.69
N ASP A 158 -8.70 7.59 -3.52
CA ASP A 158 -8.00 7.53 -2.23
C ASP A 158 -7.21 6.22 -2.09
N LEU A 159 -7.77 5.10 -2.52
CA LEU A 159 -7.12 3.80 -2.49
C LEU A 159 -5.89 3.75 -3.41
N GLU A 160 -5.98 4.28 -4.62
CA GLU A 160 -4.86 4.35 -5.56
C GLU A 160 -3.74 5.25 -5.01
N ALA A 161 -4.07 6.39 -4.43
CA ALA A 161 -3.10 7.28 -3.79
C ALA A 161 -2.41 6.58 -2.60
N ALA A 162 -3.18 5.87 -1.75
CA ALA A 162 -2.63 5.10 -0.64
C ALA A 162 -1.69 3.98 -1.10
N ARG A 163 -2.10 3.19 -2.11
CA ARG A 163 -1.27 2.12 -2.69
C ARG A 163 0.05 2.66 -3.22
N SER A 164 0.00 3.73 -4.01
CA SER A 164 1.19 4.36 -4.59
C SER A 164 2.17 4.82 -3.50
N ALA A 165 1.67 5.49 -2.47
CA ALA A 165 2.48 5.95 -1.35
C ALA A 165 3.10 4.79 -0.56
N VAL A 166 2.32 3.73 -0.27
CA VAL A 166 2.78 2.54 0.48
C VAL A 166 3.82 1.75 -0.33
N VAL A 167 3.63 1.59 -1.64
CA VAL A 167 4.63 0.94 -2.51
C VAL A 167 5.98 1.63 -2.40
N GLY A 168 6.01 2.96 -2.45
CA GLY A 168 7.24 3.74 -2.31
C GLY A 168 7.82 3.68 -0.89
N THR A 169 7.00 3.87 0.12
CA THR A 169 7.44 3.91 1.53
C THR A 169 8.03 2.57 1.99
N ARG A 170 7.44 1.45 1.53
CA ARG A 170 7.85 0.09 1.92
C ARG A 170 8.78 -0.58 0.94
N ASN A 171 9.14 0.08 -0.18
CA ASN A 171 9.98 -0.47 -1.24
C ASN A 171 9.48 -1.86 -1.71
N LEU A 172 8.17 -1.97 -1.95
CA LEU A 172 7.57 -3.24 -2.34
C LEU A 172 8.06 -3.67 -3.72
N ASP A 173 8.56 -4.90 -3.81
CA ASP A 173 8.92 -5.52 -5.08
C ASP A 173 7.69 -5.81 -5.96
N PRO A 174 7.85 -6.16 -7.25
CA PRO A 174 6.70 -6.41 -8.14
C PRO A 174 5.77 -7.55 -7.67
N LEU A 175 6.26 -8.53 -6.91
CA LEU A 175 5.43 -9.61 -6.36
C LEU A 175 4.50 -9.04 -5.28
N TYR A 176 5.07 -8.27 -4.35
CA TYR A 176 4.30 -7.61 -3.29
C TYR A 176 3.36 -6.53 -3.81
N GLN A 177 3.73 -5.79 -4.86
CA GLN A 177 2.82 -4.82 -5.49
C GLN A 177 1.57 -5.50 -6.04
N ARG A 178 1.72 -6.63 -6.75
CA ARG A 178 0.57 -7.43 -7.23
C ARG A 178 -0.25 -7.99 -6.07
N GLY A 179 0.43 -8.49 -5.02
CA GLY A 179 -0.22 -8.97 -3.80
C GLY A 179 -1.04 -7.88 -3.12
N LEU A 180 -0.48 -6.67 -2.97
CA LEU A 180 -1.19 -5.54 -2.35
C LEU A 180 -2.40 -5.09 -3.19
N MET A 181 -2.27 -5.05 -4.51
CA MET A 181 -3.38 -4.73 -5.39
C MET A 181 -4.54 -5.73 -5.21
N PHE A 182 -4.24 -7.03 -5.13
CA PHE A 182 -5.24 -8.07 -4.90
C PHE A 182 -5.84 -7.97 -3.48
N ALA A 183 -5.01 -7.86 -2.45
CA ALA A 183 -5.41 -7.79 -1.05
C ALA A 183 -6.38 -6.64 -0.73
N THR A 184 -6.30 -5.55 -1.51
CA THR A 184 -7.11 -4.35 -1.32
C THR A 184 -8.22 -4.21 -2.37
N GLY A 185 -8.47 -5.27 -3.16
CA GLY A 185 -9.44 -5.26 -4.27
C GLY A 185 -10.89 -5.03 -3.82
N SER A 186 -11.26 -5.52 -2.65
CA SER A 186 -12.62 -5.40 -2.07
C SER A 186 -12.82 -4.20 -1.15
N TYR A 187 -11.89 -3.22 -1.10
CA TYR A 187 -12.00 -2.12 -0.15
C TYR A 187 -13.09 -1.11 -0.51
N CYS A 188 -13.21 -0.73 -1.77
CA CYS A 188 -14.21 0.23 -2.24
C CYS A 188 -15.48 -0.48 -2.70
N GLN A 189 -16.63 -0.10 -2.16
CA GLN A 189 -17.95 -0.66 -2.50
C GLN A 189 -18.96 0.44 -2.82
#